data_48302126d37aa8fb4723d2ff3906a62d
#
_entry.id   48302126d37aa8fb4723d2ff3906a62d
#
_cell.length_a   1.000
_cell.length_b   1.000
_cell.length_c   1.000
_cell.angle_alpha   90.00
_cell.angle_beta   90.00
_cell.angle_gamma   90.00
#
_symmetry.space_group_name_H-M   'P 1'
#
loop_
_entity.id
_entity.type
_entity.pdbx_description
1 polymer ?
#
loop_
_entity_poly.entity_id
_entity_poly.type
_entity_poly.pdbx_seq_one_letter_code
_entity_poly.pdbx_strand_id
1 'polypeptide(L)'
;MSLALAFAARRRTLAAVGTVAALTVALAGCGSSGGSPSQDPAMSGMNHGPSSAASPNSPSAKAPSASGAFNDADVTFAQQMIPHHQQALEMARLADGRAADSEVKSLAAAIQKAQDPEIATMRGWLTSWGKPLPSPSASSSMGDMPGMHHDSSGMAGMMSDQDMSALKSAKGKDFDKKFAQLMIGHHQGAVTMAKDEQSNGANPDAKKLAGNVIAAQNAEIEQMNKIVERLR
;
A
#
# COMPACT_ATOMS: atom_id res chain seq x y z
N MET A 1 29.95 -13.63 55.51
CA MET A 1 29.43 -14.92 55.01
C MET A 1 28.87 -14.66 53.61
N SER A 2 29.67 -15.03 52.61
CA SER A 2 29.35 -14.81 51.17
C SER A 2 28.63 -16.03 50.63
N LEU A 3 27.51 -15.84 49.95
CA LEU A 3 26.87 -16.88 49.16
C LEU A 3 26.89 -16.43 47.70
N ALA A 4 27.78 -17.05 46.90
CA ALA A 4 27.83 -16.93 45.49
C ALA A 4 26.87 -17.95 44.84
N LEU A 5 25.86 -17.49 44.08
CA LEU A 5 25.04 -18.34 43.24
C LEU A 5 25.54 -18.29 41.81
N ALA A 6 26.09 -19.41 41.36
CA ALA A 6 26.50 -19.63 39.97
C ALA A 6 25.27 -20.03 39.14
N PHE A 7 24.94 -19.24 38.11
CA PHE A 7 23.96 -19.61 37.07
C PHE A 7 24.71 -20.26 35.92
N ALA A 8 24.45 -21.56 35.72
CA ALA A 8 24.95 -22.34 34.60
C ALA A 8 24.14 -22.03 33.35
N ALA A 9 24.79 -21.49 32.30
CA ALA A 9 24.23 -21.30 30.97
C ALA A 9 24.15 -22.64 30.23
N ARG A 10 22.95 -23.14 30.00
CA ARG A 10 22.67 -24.25 29.06
C ARG A 10 22.61 -23.72 27.66
N ARG A 11 23.67 -23.97 26.88
CA ARG A 11 23.66 -23.82 25.43
C ARG A 11 22.85 -24.97 24.82
N ARG A 12 21.72 -24.67 24.17
CA ARG A 12 20.99 -25.62 23.31
C ARG A 12 21.39 -25.31 21.88
N THR A 13 22.18 -26.19 21.30
CA THR A 13 22.43 -26.25 19.85
C THR A 13 21.25 -26.90 19.17
N LEU A 14 20.51 -26.17 18.35
CA LEU A 14 19.52 -26.72 17.43
C LEU A 14 20.18 -26.85 16.07
N ALA A 15 20.36 -28.08 15.62
CA ALA A 15 20.76 -28.40 14.27
C ALA A 15 19.57 -28.19 13.33
N ALA A 16 19.71 -27.31 12.35
CA ALA A 16 18.74 -27.15 11.27
C ALA A 16 19.09 -28.11 10.15
N VAL A 17 18.22 -29.08 9.89
CA VAL A 17 18.27 -29.95 8.71
C VAL A 17 17.50 -29.23 7.61
N GLY A 18 18.24 -28.76 6.59
CA GLY A 18 17.68 -28.18 5.37
C GLY A 18 17.24 -29.28 4.41
N THR A 19 15.97 -29.26 4.02
CA THR A 19 15.48 -29.99 2.84
C THR A 19 15.17 -28.98 1.74
N VAL A 20 16.05 -28.98 0.73
CA VAL A 20 15.84 -28.26 -0.53
C VAL A 20 14.94 -29.14 -1.42
N ALA A 21 13.72 -28.72 -1.68
CA ALA A 21 12.86 -29.30 -2.70
C ALA A 21 13.02 -28.51 -3.99
N ALA A 22 13.73 -29.07 -4.97
CA ALA A 22 13.82 -28.54 -6.31
C ALA A 22 12.58 -28.96 -7.11
N LEU A 23 11.75 -27.97 -7.50
CA LEU A 23 10.66 -28.18 -8.46
C LEU A 23 11.19 -27.94 -9.86
N THR A 24 11.38 -29.00 -10.63
CA THR A 24 11.66 -28.96 -12.06
C THR A 24 10.35 -28.87 -12.84
N VAL A 25 10.11 -27.77 -13.53
CA VAL A 25 9.02 -27.64 -14.50
C VAL A 25 9.54 -28.10 -15.85
N ALA A 26 9.02 -29.22 -16.36
CA ALA A 26 9.29 -29.71 -17.71
C ALA A 26 8.34 -29.00 -18.70
N LEU A 27 8.90 -28.25 -19.64
CA LEU A 27 8.19 -27.79 -20.84
C LEU A 27 8.19 -28.92 -21.86
N ALA A 28 7.03 -29.49 -22.14
CA ALA A 28 6.81 -30.36 -23.30
C ALA A 28 6.38 -29.49 -24.49
N GLY A 29 7.29 -29.34 -25.43
CA GLY A 29 6.97 -28.83 -26.78
C GLY A 29 6.48 -29.99 -27.65
N CYS A 30 5.45 -29.75 -28.45
CA CYS A 30 5.14 -30.54 -29.61
C CYS A 30 4.93 -29.61 -30.80
N GLY A 31 5.86 -29.73 -31.73
CA GLY A 31 5.78 -29.23 -33.06
C GLY A 31 5.13 -30.25 -34.00
N SER A 32 4.75 -29.80 -35.16
CA SER A 32 4.79 -30.46 -36.46
C SER A 32 4.10 -29.55 -37.46
N SER A 33 4.85 -29.04 -38.39
CA SER A 33 5.10 -29.48 -39.77
C SER A 33 3.83 -29.42 -40.63
N GLY A 34 3.77 -28.72 -41.70
CA GLY A 34 4.54 -28.57 -42.87
C GLY A 34 3.62 -28.26 -44.02
N GLY A 35 4.12 -27.58 -45.03
CA GLY A 35 3.50 -27.60 -46.37
C GLY A 35 3.28 -26.23 -47.00
N SER A 36 4.25 -25.72 -47.73
CA SER A 36 4.12 -24.95 -48.96
C SER A 36 4.12 -25.90 -50.16
N PRO A 37 3.85 -25.52 -51.42
CA PRO A 37 3.73 -24.18 -52.00
C PRO A 37 2.64 -24.07 -53.11
N SER A 38 2.52 -22.87 -53.66
CA SER A 38 2.36 -22.59 -55.11
C SER A 38 1.17 -21.73 -55.57
N GLN A 39 1.55 -20.60 -56.13
CA GLN A 39 1.13 -19.98 -57.39
C GLN A 39 -0.06 -18.99 -57.40
N ASP A 40 0.33 -17.75 -57.67
CA ASP A 40 -0.41 -16.65 -58.34
C ASP A 40 -0.90 -17.04 -59.74
N PRO A 41 -1.74 -16.28 -60.47
CA PRO A 41 -1.91 -14.82 -60.40
C PRO A 41 -3.33 -14.26 -60.74
N ALA A 42 -3.44 -12.93 -60.54
CA ALA A 42 -4.12 -11.96 -61.40
C ALA A 42 -5.56 -11.51 -61.11
N MET A 43 -5.64 -10.20 -61.10
CA MET A 43 -6.64 -9.24 -61.64
C MET A 43 -7.67 -8.62 -60.70
N SER A 44 -7.40 -7.31 -60.52
CA SER A 44 -8.30 -6.15 -60.62
C SER A 44 -9.60 -6.06 -59.87
N GLY A 45 -9.70 -5.00 -59.07
CA GLY A 45 -10.95 -4.45 -58.59
C GLY A 45 -10.73 -3.33 -57.58
N MET A 46 -10.58 -2.09 -58.04
CA MET A 46 -10.65 -0.87 -57.21
C MET A 46 -12.01 -0.77 -56.54
N ASN A 47 -12.03 -0.54 -55.23
CA ASN A 47 -13.09 0.27 -54.63
C ASN A 47 -12.58 0.96 -53.37
N HIS A 48 -12.58 2.31 -53.43
CA HIS A 48 -12.23 3.19 -52.32
C HIS A 48 -13.42 3.28 -51.36
N GLY A 49 -13.24 2.77 -50.15
CA GLY A 49 -14.11 3.09 -49.01
C GLY A 49 -13.25 3.63 -47.86
N PRO A 50 -13.70 4.66 -47.12
CA PRO A 50 -12.88 5.26 -46.06
C PRO A 50 -12.71 4.30 -44.87
N SER A 51 -11.48 3.90 -44.62
CA SER A 51 -11.09 3.17 -43.41
C SER A 51 -11.26 4.05 -42.18
N SER A 52 -12.30 3.80 -41.41
CA SER A 52 -12.34 4.20 -40.00
C SER A 52 -11.29 3.41 -39.24
N ALA A 53 -10.22 4.09 -38.87
CA ALA A 53 -9.22 3.55 -37.97
C ALA A 53 -9.87 3.29 -36.60
N ALA A 54 -10.15 2.03 -36.31
CA ALA A 54 -10.47 1.59 -34.96
C ALA A 54 -9.20 1.71 -34.12
N SER A 55 -9.19 2.66 -33.19
CA SER A 55 -8.20 2.73 -32.12
C SER A 55 -8.23 1.42 -31.33
N PRO A 56 -7.06 0.82 -30.98
CA PRO A 56 -7.05 -0.33 -30.10
C PRO A 56 -7.57 0.10 -28.72
N ASN A 57 -8.71 -0.47 -28.34
CA ASN A 57 -9.26 -0.39 -27.00
C ASN A 57 -8.22 -1.01 -26.04
N SER A 58 -7.45 -0.16 -25.38
CA SER A 58 -6.71 -0.59 -24.18
C SER A 58 -7.73 -1.10 -23.16
N PRO A 59 -7.57 -2.31 -22.63
CA PRO A 59 -8.45 -2.77 -21.57
C PRO A 59 -8.21 -1.87 -20.35
N SER A 60 -9.12 -0.93 -20.10
CA SER A 60 -9.22 -0.27 -18.79
C SER A 60 -9.40 -1.39 -17.77
N ALA A 61 -8.37 -1.61 -16.96
CA ALA A 61 -8.48 -2.50 -15.80
C ALA A 61 -9.63 -1.97 -14.95
N LYS A 62 -10.76 -2.67 -14.98
CA LYS A 62 -11.94 -2.34 -14.18
C LYS A 62 -11.51 -2.44 -12.71
N ALA A 63 -11.61 -1.34 -11.99
CA ALA A 63 -11.37 -1.35 -10.56
C ALA A 63 -12.24 -2.43 -9.90
N PRO A 64 -11.73 -3.20 -8.94
CA PRO A 64 -12.49 -4.25 -8.30
C PRO A 64 -13.70 -3.63 -7.60
N SER A 65 -14.91 -4.11 -8.01
CA SER A 65 -16.15 -3.77 -7.31
C SER A 65 -16.25 -4.67 -6.08
N ALA A 66 -16.59 -4.08 -4.92
CA ALA A 66 -16.86 -4.87 -3.73
C ALA A 66 -18.07 -5.77 -3.95
N SER A 67 -17.95 -7.05 -3.62
CA SER A 67 -19.06 -7.99 -3.64
C SER A 67 -19.82 -7.95 -2.31
N GLY A 68 -21.15 -8.02 -2.36
CA GLY A 68 -22.02 -8.12 -1.19
C GLY A 68 -22.58 -6.79 -0.67
N ALA A 69 -23.36 -6.92 0.40
CA ALA A 69 -23.93 -5.78 1.11
C ALA A 69 -22.83 -4.98 1.83
N PHE A 70 -23.11 -3.70 2.06
CA PHE A 70 -22.24 -2.80 2.83
C PHE A 70 -23.09 -1.97 3.79
N ASN A 71 -22.45 -1.36 4.77
CA ASN A 71 -23.07 -0.43 5.73
C ASN A 71 -22.26 0.88 5.83
N ASP A 72 -22.68 1.75 6.75
CA ASP A 72 -22.03 3.05 6.92
C ASP A 72 -20.60 2.94 7.50
N ALA A 73 -20.29 1.86 8.22
CA ALA A 73 -18.93 1.62 8.71
C ALA A 73 -17.96 1.33 7.53
N ASP A 74 -18.34 0.48 6.58
CA ASP A 74 -17.54 0.21 5.37
C ASP A 74 -17.30 1.50 4.56
N VAL A 75 -18.33 2.34 4.44
CA VAL A 75 -18.22 3.64 3.74
C VAL A 75 -17.26 4.57 4.47
N THR A 76 -17.40 4.68 5.78
CA THR A 76 -16.55 5.52 6.64
C THR A 76 -15.09 5.05 6.58
N PHE A 77 -14.86 3.74 6.70
CA PHE A 77 -13.54 3.14 6.56
C PHE A 77 -12.89 3.53 5.23
N ALA A 78 -13.57 3.32 4.11
CA ALA A 78 -13.01 3.65 2.79
C ALA A 78 -12.76 5.16 2.64
N GLN A 79 -13.70 6.02 3.08
CA GLN A 79 -13.58 7.47 2.97
C GLN A 79 -12.46 8.05 3.84
N GLN A 80 -12.18 7.46 4.99
CA GLN A 80 -11.11 7.91 5.88
C GLN A 80 -9.76 7.30 5.51
N MET A 81 -9.70 6.02 5.17
CA MET A 81 -8.46 5.33 4.87
C MET A 81 -7.82 5.82 3.55
N ILE A 82 -8.61 6.26 2.56
CA ILE A 82 -8.07 6.82 1.31
C ILE A 82 -7.16 8.03 1.58
N PRO A 83 -7.61 9.14 2.20
CA PRO A 83 -6.74 10.28 2.47
C PRO A 83 -5.61 9.94 3.44
N HIS A 84 -5.84 9.02 4.38
CA HIS A 84 -4.80 8.53 5.27
C HIS A 84 -3.67 7.85 4.48
N HIS A 85 -3.96 6.90 3.63
CA HIS A 85 -2.98 6.26 2.76
C HIS A 85 -2.30 7.26 1.80
N GLN A 86 -3.03 8.23 1.27
CA GLN A 86 -2.45 9.29 0.43
C GLN A 86 -1.36 10.07 1.16
N GLN A 87 -1.55 10.39 2.46
CA GLN A 87 -0.52 11.03 3.25
C GLN A 87 0.71 10.13 3.46
N ALA A 88 0.52 8.82 3.73
CA ALA A 88 1.62 7.88 3.81
C ALA A 88 2.44 7.82 2.51
N LEU A 89 1.76 7.82 1.34
CA LEU A 89 2.43 7.88 0.04
C LEU A 89 3.23 9.19 -0.12
N GLU A 90 2.70 10.32 0.33
CA GLU A 90 3.43 11.59 0.30
C GLU A 90 4.70 11.51 1.16
N MET A 91 4.58 11.02 2.40
CA MET A 91 5.72 10.80 3.29
C MET A 91 6.75 9.85 2.68
N ALA A 92 6.30 8.73 2.11
CA ALA A 92 7.18 7.71 1.53
C ALA A 92 7.93 8.22 0.29
N ARG A 93 7.30 9.04 -0.55
CA ARG A 93 7.97 9.68 -1.70
C ARG A 93 9.08 10.63 -1.29
N LEU A 94 9.01 11.23 -0.10
CA LEU A 94 10.08 12.09 0.41
C LEU A 94 11.38 11.32 0.71
N ALA A 95 11.32 10.00 0.88
CA ALA A 95 12.51 9.18 1.10
C ALA A 95 13.48 9.21 -0.09
N ASP A 96 12.94 9.39 -1.31
CA ASP A 96 13.79 9.59 -2.48
C ASP A 96 14.58 10.91 -2.37
N GLY A 97 15.90 10.83 -2.51
CA GLY A 97 16.81 11.94 -2.38
C GLY A 97 17.00 12.51 -0.95
N ARG A 98 16.30 11.96 0.07
CA ARG A 98 16.43 12.42 1.48
C ARG A 98 16.94 11.34 2.42
N ALA A 99 16.44 10.12 2.31
CA ALA A 99 16.86 9.02 3.17
C ALA A 99 18.33 8.64 2.92
N ALA A 100 19.10 8.44 3.98
CA ALA A 100 20.45 7.87 3.92
C ALA A 100 20.43 6.36 4.12
N ASP A 101 19.57 5.88 5.01
CA ASP A 101 19.46 4.48 5.40
C ASP A 101 18.77 3.64 4.32
N SER A 102 19.39 2.52 3.94
CA SER A 102 18.86 1.65 2.89
C SER A 102 17.58 0.92 3.30
N GLU A 103 17.42 0.64 4.59
CA GLU A 103 16.23 -0.02 5.11
C GLU A 103 15.03 0.94 5.11
N VAL A 104 15.25 2.23 5.44
CA VAL A 104 14.23 3.28 5.29
C VAL A 104 13.79 3.44 3.83
N LYS A 105 14.74 3.46 2.88
CA LYS A 105 14.42 3.52 1.44
C LYS A 105 13.59 2.32 0.99
N SER A 106 13.98 1.13 1.41
CA SER A 106 13.28 -0.10 1.06
C SER A 106 11.87 -0.14 1.65
N LEU A 107 11.72 0.27 2.91
CA LEU A 107 10.42 0.36 3.59
C LEU A 107 9.50 1.39 2.91
N ALA A 108 10.00 2.59 2.60
CA ALA A 108 9.24 3.61 1.89
C ALA A 108 8.73 3.11 0.53
N ALA A 109 9.57 2.39 -0.22
CA ALA A 109 9.16 1.77 -1.49
C ALA A 109 8.11 0.66 -1.30
N ALA A 110 8.23 -0.15 -0.24
CA ALA A 110 7.27 -1.19 0.11
C ALA A 110 5.90 -0.60 0.48
N ILE A 111 5.87 0.47 1.30
CA ILE A 111 4.66 1.21 1.67
C ILE A 111 3.94 1.74 0.41
N GLN A 112 4.67 2.38 -0.51
CA GLN A 112 4.08 2.87 -1.76
C GLN A 112 3.45 1.74 -2.57
N LYS A 113 4.17 0.64 -2.75
CA LYS A 113 3.71 -0.52 -3.52
C LYS A 113 2.47 -1.19 -2.91
N ALA A 114 2.36 -1.20 -1.58
CA ALA A 114 1.22 -1.79 -0.88
C ALA A 114 0.00 -0.87 -0.90
N GLN A 115 0.17 0.42 -0.60
CA GLN A 115 -0.96 1.31 -0.34
C GLN A 115 -1.59 1.92 -1.60
N ASP A 116 -0.86 2.05 -2.71
CA ASP A 116 -1.43 2.51 -4.00
C ASP A 116 -2.61 1.63 -4.48
N PRO A 117 -2.49 0.29 -4.58
CA PRO A 117 -3.62 -0.56 -4.97
C PRO A 117 -4.75 -0.60 -3.94
N GLU A 118 -4.46 -0.41 -2.65
CA GLU A 118 -5.48 -0.33 -1.61
C GLU A 118 -6.36 0.91 -1.78
N ILE A 119 -5.77 2.06 -2.07
CA ILE A 119 -6.50 3.29 -2.43
C ILE A 119 -7.40 3.05 -3.66
N ALA A 120 -6.86 2.43 -4.71
CA ALA A 120 -7.64 2.15 -5.93
C ALA A 120 -8.83 1.23 -5.63
N THR A 121 -8.64 0.22 -4.79
CA THR A 121 -9.67 -0.71 -4.34
C THR A 121 -10.79 0.01 -3.58
N MET A 122 -10.46 0.81 -2.58
CA MET A 122 -11.43 1.57 -1.78
C MET A 122 -12.21 2.60 -2.62
N ARG A 123 -11.53 3.27 -3.56
CA ARG A 123 -12.20 4.16 -4.52
C ARG A 123 -13.19 3.40 -5.40
N GLY A 124 -12.83 2.20 -5.86
CA GLY A 124 -13.70 1.32 -6.62
C GLY A 124 -14.96 0.94 -5.82
N TRP A 125 -14.83 0.62 -4.56
CA TRP A 125 -15.95 0.32 -3.67
C TRP A 125 -16.88 1.52 -3.52
N LEU A 126 -16.38 2.69 -3.13
CA LEU A 126 -17.21 3.90 -2.99
C LEU A 126 -17.97 4.22 -4.28
N THR A 127 -17.31 4.08 -5.44
CA THR A 127 -17.96 4.28 -6.73
C THR A 127 -19.09 3.25 -6.97
N SER A 128 -18.84 1.98 -6.68
CA SER A 128 -19.83 0.91 -6.87
C SER A 128 -21.01 1.01 -5.90
N TRP A 129 -20.77 1.57 -4.71
CA TRP A 129 -21.80 1.83 -3.70
C TRP A 129 -22.55 3.15 -3.91
N GLY A 130 -22.18 3.94 -4.93
CA GLY A 130 -22.77 5.26 -5.17
C GLY A 130 -22.48 6.28 -4.08
N LYS A 131 -21.35 6.11 -3.37
CA LYS A 131 -20.94 6.98 -2.27
C LYS A 131 -19.87 7.98 -2.75
N PRO A 132 -19.85 9.21 -2.17
CA PRO A 132 -18.89 10.23 -2.58
C PRO A 132 -17.44 9.82 -2.29
N LEU A 133 -16.56 10.12 -3.24
CA LEU A 133 -15.13 9.99 -3.04
C LEU A 133 -14.64 11.14 -2.15
N PRO A 134 -13.65 10.90 -1.26
CA PRO A 134 -13.04 11.99 -0.50
C PRO A 134 -12.34 12.96 -1.45
N SER A 135 -12.60 14.26 -1.24
CA SER A 135 -11.96 15.33 -2.01
C SER A 135 -10.50 15.49 -1.60
N PRO A 136 -9.57 15.73 -2.53
CA PRO A 136 -8.17 16.03 -2.21
C PRO A 136 -8.00 17.27 -1.32
N SER A 137 -8.99 18.18 -1.35
CA SER A 137 -8.99 19.44 -0.60
C SER A 137 -9.52 19.32 0.83
N ALA A 138 -10.02 18.17 1.26
CA ALA A 138 -10.57 18.02 2.61
C ALA A 138 -9.50 18.01 3.71
N SER A 139 -8.23 17.82 3.35
CA SER A 139 -7.09 17.91 4.29
C SER A 139 -6.65 19.35 4.59
N SER A 140 -7.12 20.36 3.83
CA SER A 140 -6.65 21.76 3.96
C SER A 140 -7.74 22.82 3.97
N SER A 141 -9.02 22.46 4.06
CA SER A 141 -10.12 23.41 3.90
C SER A 141 -11.28 23.14 4.88
N MET A 142 -10.98 23.14 6.16
CA MET A 142 -11.92 23.63 7.16
C MET A 142 -11.38 24.98 7.61
N GLY A 143 -11.74 25.98 6.78
CA GLY A 143 -11.21 27.30 6.86
C GLY A 143 -11.53 28.03 8.15
N ASP A 144 -10.63 28.91 8.49
CA ASP A 144 -10.77 30.19 9.19
C ASP A 144 -12.17 30.48 9.80
N MET A 145 -12.41 29.86 10.95
CA MET A 145 -13.29 30.43 11.96
C MET A 145 -12.39 30.92 13.10
N PRO A 146 -12.37 32.25 13.40
CA PRO A 146 -11.52 32.79 14.46
C PRO A 146 -11.98 32.22 15.81
N GLY A 147 -11.17 31.38 16.44
CA GLY A 147 -11.38 30.94 17.80
C GLY A 147 -11.42 29.43 18.07
N MET A 148 -11.33 28.57 17.05
CA MET A 148 -11.14 27.14 17.26
C MET A 148 -9.76 26.74 16.66
N HIS A 149 -8.82 26.48 17.52
CA HIS A 149 -7.63 25.70 17.17
C HIS A 149 -8.07 24.28 16.87
N HIS A 150 -8.52 24.03 15.63
CA HIS A 150 -8.65 22.69 15.13
C HIS A 150 -7.26 22.19 14.77
N ASP A 151 -6.68 21.49 15.71
CA ASP A 151 -5.61 20.54 15.44
C ASP A 151 -6.07 19.67 14.26
N SER A 152 -5.28 19.63 13.18
CA SER A 152 -5.58 18.89 11.93
C SER A 152 -5.62 17.37 12.11
N SER A 153 -5.72 16.90 13.34
CA SER A 153 -5.76 15.50 13.78
C SER A 153 -7.19 14.96 13.91
N GLY A 154 -8.11 15.36 13.05
CA GLY A 154 -9.47 14.79 13.02
C GLY A 154 -9.53 13.29 12.71
N MET A 155 -8.47 12.73 12.11
CA MET A 155 -8.32 11.30 11.88
C MET A 155 -7.11 10.77 12.66
N ALA A 156 -7.30 9.63 13.32
CA ALA A 156 -6.27 8.99 14.12
C ALA A 156 -4.98 8.79 13.29
N GLY A 157 -3.85 9.27 13.80
CA GLY A 157 -2.53 9.05 13.19
C GLY A 157 -2.16 9.96 12.03
N MET A 158 -3.03 10.88 11.59
CA MET A 158 -2.67 11.85 10.55
C MET A 158 -1.59 12.82 11.04
N MET A 159 -0.62 13.08 10.16
CA MET A 159 0.43 14.05 10.44
C MET A 159 -0.07 15.48 10.23
N SER A 160 0.34 16.37 11.12
CA SER A 160 0.11 17.81 10.98
C SER A 160 0.91 18.41 9.83
N ASP A 161 0.51 19.59 9.35
CA ASP A 161 1.28 20.35 8.35
C ASP A 161 2.69 20.69 8.88
N GLN A 162 2.83 20.90 10.18
CA GLN A 162 4.13 21.12 10.83
C GLN A 162 5.01 19.88 10.76
N ASP A 163 4.47 18.69 11.02
CA ASP A 163 5.20 17.42 10.92
C ASP A 163 5.63 17.14 9.49
N MET A 164 4.73 17.35 8.52
CA MET A 164 5.02 17.20 7.11
C MET A 164 6.10 18.19 6.64
N SER A 165 6.05 19.44 7.09
CA SER A 165 7.06 20.45 6.80
C SER A 165 8.42 20.09 7.40
N ALA A 166 8.43 19.62 8.65
CA ALA A 166 9.63 19.16 9.32
C ALA A 166 10.24 17.92 8.65
N LEU A 167 9.41 17.00 8.15
CA LEU A 167 9.88 15.84 7.37
C LEU A 167 10.45 16.26 6.00
N LYS A 168 9.78 17.17 5.30
CA LYS A 168 10.24 17.74 4.01
C LYS A 168 11.61 18.42 4.12
N SER A 169 11.89 19.04 5.27
CA SER A 169 13.15 19.78 5.51
C SER A 169 14.30 18.87 5.95
N ALA A 170 14.01 17.72 6.53
CA ALA A 170 15.00 16.77 7.04
C ALA A 170 15.73 16.04 5.90
N LYS A 171 16.99 15.63 6.15
CA LYS A 171 17.81 14.82 5.23
C LYS A 171 18.71 13.88 6.02
N GLY A 172 19.19 12.83 5.34
CA GLY A 172 20.14 11.89 5.93
C GLY A 172 19.55 11.18 7.15
N LYS A 173 20.35 10.97 8.17
CA LYS A 173 19.94 10.29 9.41
C LYS A 173 18.77 10.98 10.13
N ASP A 174 18.68 12.30 10.06
CA ASP A 174 17.59 13.05 10.68
C ASP A 174 16.26 12.79 9.95
N PHE A 175 16.30 12.68 8.61
CA PHE A 175 15.13 12.25 7.84
C PHE A 175 14.74 10.81 8.22
N ASP A 176 15.69 9.88 8.24
CA ASP A 176 15.44 8.47 8.50
C ASP A 176 14.74 8.27 9.85
N LYS A 177 15.28 8.92 10.89
CA LYS A 177 14.71 8.87 12.23
C LYS A 177 13.31 9.49 12.30
N LYS A 178 13.15 10.70 11.72
CA LYS A 178 11.87 11.40 11.71
C LYS A 178 10.81 10.65 10.92
N PHE A 179 11.16 10.14 9.73
CA PHE A 179 10.28 9.32 8.91
C PHE A 179 9.74 8.12 9.69
N ALA A 180 10.64 7.34 10.30
CA ALA A 180 10.23 6.17 11.05
C ALA A 180 9.34 6.53 12.24
N GLN A 181 9.66 7.58 13.00
CA GLN A 181 8.85 8.02 14.15
C GLN A 181 7.45 8.47 13.75
N LEU A 182 7.33 9.30 12.72
CA LEU A 182 6.05 9.80 12.23
C LEU A 182 5.22 8.67 11.61
N MET A 183 5.84 7.81 10.80
CA MET A 183 5.14 6.71 10.15
C MET A 183 4.65 5.64 11.14
N ILE A 184 5.32 5.44 12.28
CA ILE A 184 4.80 4.60 13.37
C ILE A 184 3.45 5.13 13.87
N GLY A 185 3.37 6.43 14.20
CA GLY A 185 2.13 7.05 14.65
C GLY A 185 1.02 6.99 13.60
N HIS A 186 1.40 7.23 12.35
CA HIS A 186 0.50 7.13 11.20
C HIS A 186 -0.09 5.71 11.07
N HIS A 187 0.74 4.69 11.07
CA HIS A 187 0.32 3.28 10.98
C HIS A 187 -0.55 2.84 12.16
N GLN A 188 -0.27 3.32 13.37
CA GLN A 188 -1.12 3.06 14.54
C GLN A 188 -2.55 3.60 14.33
N GLY A 189 -2.68 4.76 13.70
CA GLY A 189 -3.98 5.32 13.32
C GLY A 189 -4.73 4.45 12.31
N ALA A 190 -4.06 4.00 11.26
CA ALA A 190 -4.66 3.09 10.27
C ALA A 190 -5.10 1.76 10.90
N VAL A 191 -4.28 1.19 11.79
CA VAL A 191 -4.63 -0.04 12.53
C VAL A 191 -5.89 0.17 13.38
N THR A 192 -6.07 1.35 13.98
CA THR A 192 -7.28 1.68 14.73
C THR A 192 -8.51 1.71 13.83
N MET A 193 -8.46 2.43 12.71
CA MET A 193 -9.56 2.48 11.73
C MET A 193 -9.88 1.09 11.14
N ALA A 194 -8.86 0.29 10.87
CA ALA A 194 -9.04 -1.06 10.35
C ALA A 194 -9.67 -2.02 11.38
N LYS A 195 -9.39 -1.86 12.67
CA LYS A 195 -10.06 -2.60 13.74
C LYS A 195 -11.54 -2.21 13.89
N ASP A 196 -11.85 -0.94 13.71
CA ASP A 196 -13.23 -0.46 13.72
C ASP A 196 -14.02 -1.09 12.55
N GLU A 197 -13.42 -1.14 11.36
CA GLU A 197 -13.99 -1.85 10.21
C GLU A 197 -14.19 -3.34 10.48
N GLN A 198 -13.20 -4.03 11.07
CA GLN A 198 -13.33 -5.44 11.46
C GLN A 198 -14.52 -5.70 12.38
N SER A 199 -14.78 -4.77 13.29
CA SER A 199 -15.82 -4.90 14.29
C SER A 199 -17.22 -4.52 13.76
N ASN A 200 -17.30 -3.45 12.99
CA ASN A 200 -18.55 -2.78 12.65
C ASN A 200 -18.93 -2.87 11.16
N GLY A 201 -17.99 -3.18 10.28
CA GLY A 201 -18.23 -3.35 8.85
C GLY A 201 -19.12 -4.56 8.53
N ALA A 202 -19.82 -4.48 7.41
CA ALA A 202 -20.68 -5.55 6.90
C ALA A 202 -20.09 -6.22 5.65
N ASN A 203 -19.27 -5.47 4.88
CA ASN A 203 -18.76 -5.95 3.61
C ASN A 203 -17.57 -6.89 3.80
N PRO A 204 -17.60 -8.13 3.27
CA PRO A 204 -16.53 -9.10 3.48
C PRO A 204 -15.19 -8.70 2.84
N ASP A 205 -15.22 -7.99 1.70
CA ASP A 205 -14.00 -7.54 1.03
C ASP A 205 -13.35 -6.38 1.79
N ALA A 206 -14.16 -5.45 2.34
CA ALA A 206 -13.68 -4.36 3.18
C ALA A 206 -13.06 -4.89 4.48
N LYS A 207 -13.74 -5.81 5.15
CA LYS A 207 -13.19 -6.51 6.34
C LYS A 207 -11.89 -7.27 6.02
N LYS A 208 -11.84 -7.94 4.86
CA LYS A 208 -10.62 -8.63 4.43
C LYS A 208 -9.46 -7.65 4.22
N LEU A 209 -9.70 -6.52 3.55
CA LEU A 209 -8.69 -5.47 3.39
C LEU A 209 -8.23 -4.93 4.74
N ALA A 210 -9.17 -4.61 5.64
CA ALA A 210 -8.87 -4.14 6.99
C ALA A 210 -7.98 -5.14 7.76
N GLY A 211 -8.25 -6.44 7.66
CA GLY A 211 -7.40 -7.48 8.23
C GLY A 211 -5.98 -7.50 7.66
N ASN A 212 -5.84 -7.31 6.35
CA ASN A 212 -4.54 -7.21 5.69
C ASN A 212 -3.77 -5.95 6.13
N VAL A 213 -4.44 -4.80 6.22
CA VAL A 213 -3.88 -3.54 6.72
C VAL A 213 -3.35 -3.71 8.15
N ILE A 214 -4.14 -4.32 9.04
CA ILE A 214 -3.70 -4.58 10.42
C ILE A 214 -2.42 -5.42 10.45
N ALA A 215 -2.38 -6.51 9.69
CA ALA A 215 -1.24 -7.42 9.69
C ALA A 215 0.02 -6.76 9.10
N ALA A 216 -0.10 -6.13 7.93
CA ALA A 216 1.01 -5.48 7.25
C ALA A 216 1.57 -4.31 8.07
N GLN A 217 0.71 -3.41 8.52
CA GLN A 217 1.16 -2.20 9.21
C GLN A 217 1.71 -2.49 10.62
N ASN A 218 1.24 -3.52 11.31
CA ASN A 218 1.90 -3.95 12.55
C ASN A 218 3.33 -4.47 12.30
N ALA A 219 3.55 -5.22 11.23
CA ALA A 219 4.90 -5.68 10.87
C ALA A 219 5.83 -4.50 10.50
N GLU A 220 5.31 -3.51 9.77
CA GLU A 220 6.05 -2.30 9.42
C GLU A 220 6.35 -1.43 10.66
N ILE A 221 5.43 -1.33 11.63
CA ILE A 221 5.67 -0.68 12.92
C ILE A 221 6.83 -1.37 13.67
N GLU A 222 6.85 -2.69 13.72
CA GLU A 222 7.96 -3.43 14.35
C GLU A 222 9.30 -3.14 13.65
N GLN A 223 9.32 -3.11 12.33
CA GLN A 223 10.51 -2.76 11.55
C GLN A 223 10.95 -1.34 11.84
N MET A 224 10.05 -0.36 11.84
CA MET A 224 10.35 1.04 12.13
C MET A 224 10.86 1.24 13.55
N ASN A 225 10.34 0.53 14.55
CA ASN A 225 10.86 0.58 15.91
C ASN A 225 12.32 0.13 15.98
N LYS A 226 12.70 -0.94 15.26
CA LYS A 226 14.11 -1.40 15.16
C LYS A 226 15.00 -0.35 14.48
N ILE A 227 14.49 0.31 13.44
CA ILE A 227 15.20 1.41 12.76
C ILE A 227 15.41 2.56 13.74
N VAL A 228 14.38 3.03 14.45
CA VAL A 228 14.49 4.12 15.44
C VAL A 228 15.48 3.78 16.53
N GLU A 229 15.48 2.54 17.03
CA GLU A 229 16.41 2.07 18.07
C GLU A 229 17.87 2.10 17.56
N ARG A 230 18.12 1.62 16.35
CA ARG A 230 19.45 1.62 15.72
C ARG A 230 19.97 3.02 15.38
N LEU A 231 19.08 3.98 15.13
CA LEU A 231 19.41 5.36 14.78
C LEU A 231 19.50 6.32 15.99
N ARG A 232 19.36 5.82 17.21
CA ARG A 232 19.49 6.61 18.45
C ARG A 232 20.90 7.18 18.69
#